data_3856dea4091ac3ab662c241da665f0b2
#
_entry.id   3856dea4091ac3ab662c241da665f0b2
#
_cell.length_a   1.000
_cell.length_b   1.000
_cell.length_c   1.000
_cell.angle_alpha   90.00
_cell.angle_beta   90.00
_cell.angle_gamma   90.00
#
_symmetry.space_group_name_H-M   'P 1'
#
loop_
_entity.id
_entity.type
_entity.pdbx_description
1 polymer ?
#
loop_
_entity_poly.entity_id
_entity_poly.type
_entity_poly.pdbx_seq_one_letter_code
_entity_poly.pdbx_strand_id
1 'polypeptide(L)'
;MTPPAVTPSQVRTALLLRDEFALLDLRHEAAFASGHPLFAANMAAGRIELEAAIRLPRKDAPIVVYDAGEGLVAEAAKRLAALGYTNVSRLDGGLQGWQAAGHELFQDVNSYAKAFGELVESRRHTPSLPADDVAALIAAGAKVAVLDVRRFDEYATMNIPGSV
;
A
#
# COMPACT_ATOMS: atom_id res chain seq x y z
N MET A 1 -0.80 -25.45 -9.78
CA MET A 1 -1.74 -24.99 -10.81
C MET A 1 -1.69 -23.46 -10.83
N THR A 2 -1.55 -22.85 -11.99
CA THR A 2 -1.50 -21.38 -12.11
C THR A 2 -2.93 -20.84 -11.93
N PRO A 3 -3.16 -19.82 -11.10
CA PRO A 3 -4.49 -19.25 -10.91
C PRO A 3 -4.99 -18.55 -12.19
N PRO A 4 -6.31 -18.42 -12.40
CA PRO A 4 -6.88 -17.72 -13.54
C PRO A 4 -6.37 -16.28 -13.61
N ALA A 5 -6.25 -15.74 -14.82
CA ALA A 5 -5.79 -14.39 -15.06
C ALA A 5 -6.95 -13.39 -15.07
N VAL A 6 -6.72 -12.20 -14.49
CA VAL A 6 -7.59 -11.03 -14.58
C VAL A 6 -6.76 -9.89 -15.18
N THR A 7 -7.32 -9.21 -16.19
CA THR A 7 -6.59 -8.14 -16.88
C THR A 7 -6.43 -6.90 -16.02
N PRO A 8 -5.39 -6.08 -16.23
CA PRO A 8 -5.23 -4.80 -15.56
C PRO A 8 -6.46 -3.89 -15.68
N SER A 9 -7.09 -3.86 -16.84
CA SER A 9 -8.31 -3.06 -17.07
C SER A 9 -9.50 -3.56 -16.25
N GLN A 10 -9.67 -4.87 -16.09
CA GLN A 10 -10.71 -5.42 -15.21
C GLN A 10 -10.47 -5.05 -13.75
N VAL A 11 -9.22 -5.19 -13.28
CA VAL A 11 -8.86 -4.79 -11.92
C VAL A 11 -9.08 -3.28 -11.72
N ARG A 12 -8.67 -2.45 -12.69
CA ARG A 12 -8.89 -1.01 -12.63
C ARG A 12 -10.38 -0.66 -12.57
N THR A 13 -11.21 -1.33 -13.36
CA THR A 13 -12.67 -1.14 -13.34
C THR A 13 -13.25 -1.52 -11.99
N ALA A 14 -12.88 -2.68 -11.44
CA ALA A 14 -13.35 -3.12 -10.13
C ALA A 14 -12.97 -2.12 -9.01
N LEU A 15 -11.75 -1.57 -9.04
CA LEU A 15 -11.33 -0.51 -8.11
C LEU A 15 -12.20 0.75 -8.23
N LEU A 16 -12.53 1.19 -9.44
CA LEU A 16 -13.37 2.36 -9.68
C LEU A 16 -14.83 2.14 -9.24
N LEU A 17 -15.35 0.95 -9.46
CA LEU A 17 -16.70 0.55 -9.04
C LEU A 17 -16.78 0.26 -7.54
N ARG A 18 -15.64 0.20 -6.86
CA ARG A 18 -15.52 -0.20 -5.44
C ARG A 18 -16.04 -1.62 -5.18
N ASP A 19 -15.80 -2.50 -6.14
CA ASP A 19 -16.09 -3.92 -5.96
C ASP A 19 -15.24 -4.48 -4.82
N GLU A 20 -15.81 -5.42 -4.07
CA GLU A 20 -15.09 -6.07 -2.99
C GLU A 20 -14.09 -7.08 -3.53
N PHE A 21 -12.80 -6.80 -3.40
CA PHE A 21 -11.71 -7.75 -3.65
C PHE A 21 -10.43 -7.28 -2.95
N ALA A 22 -9.47 -8.19 -2.78
CA ALA A 22 -8.13 -7.88 -2.30
C ALA A 22 -7.14 -7.90 -3.47
N LEU A 23 -6.40 -6.82 -3.67
CA LEU A 23 -5.26 -6.75 -4.61
C LEU A 23 -3.97 -6.87 -3.80
N LEU A 24 -3.25 -8.00 -3.94
CA LEU A 24 -2.11 -8.33 -3.10
C LEU A 24 -0.80 -8.31 -3.89
N ASP A 25 0.13 -7.50 -3.45
CA ASP A 25 1.52 -7.50 -3.89
C ASP A 25 2.31 -8.52 -3.08
N LEU A 26 2.87 -9.50 -3.77
CA LEU A 26 3.59 -10.62 -3.16
C LEU A 26 5.08 -10.31 -2.90
N ARG A 27 5.58 -9.19 -3.35
CA ARG A 27 6.96 -8.77 -3.21
C ARG A 27 7.28 -8.34 -1.77
N HIS A 28 8.57 -8.19 -1.48
CA HIS A 28 9.00 -7.58 -0.23
C HIS A 28 8.55 -6.12 -0.12
N GLU A 29 8.35 -5.63 1.10
CA GLU A 29 7.88 -4.29 1.40
C GLU A 29 8.69 -3.19 0.70
N ALA A 30 10.01 -3.31 0.64
CA ALA A 30 10.85 -2.33 -0.06
C ALA A 30 10.56 -2.26 -1.58
N ALA A 31 10.27 -3.40 -2.23
CA ALA A 31 9.87 -3.44 -3.62
C ALA A 31 8.43 -2.90 -3.82
N PHE A 32 7.53 -3.19 -2.90
CA PHE A 32 6.19 -2.61 -2.85
C PHE A 32 6.26 -1.08 -2.73
N ALA A 33 7.02 -0.57 -1.77
CA ALA A 33 7.20 0.86 -1.52
C ALA A 33 7.81 1.62 -2.72
N SER A 34 8.59 0.94 -3.57
CA SER A 34 9.16 1.55 -4.77
C SER A 34 8.15 1.77 -5.90
N GLY A 35 7.02 1.05 -5.91
CA GLY A 35 5.95 1.24 -6.89
C GLY A 35 4.91 0.14 -6.86
N HIS A 36 3.63 0.52 -6.70
CA HIS A 36 2.47 -0.39 -6.66
C HIS A 36 1.18 0.34 -7.09
N PRO A 37 0.10 -0.36 -7.50
CA PRO A 37 -1.23 0.22 -7.66
C PRO A 37 -1.76 0.83 -6.36
N LEU A 38 -2.45 1.95 -6.41
CA LEU A 38 -2.86 2.76 -5.24
C LEU A 38 -3.50 1.96 -4.10
N PHE A 39 -4.38 1.02 -4.42
CA PHE A 39 -5.11 0.23 -3.42
C PHE A 39 -4.57 -1.19 -3.24
N ALA A 40 -3.39 -1.48 -3.77
CA ALA A 40 -2.75 -2.75 -3.49
C ALA A 40 -2.29 -2.82 -2.03
N ALA A 41 -2.41 -4.00 -1.43
CA ALA A 41 -1.86 -4.28 -0.11
C ALA A 41 -0.62 -5.16 -0.24
N ASN A 42 0.46 -4.82 0.46
CA ASN A 42 1.61 -5.69 0.51
C ASN A 42 1.34 -6.92 1.39
N MET A 43 1.50 -8.10 0.82
CA MET A 43 1.52 -9.37 1.54
C MET A 43 2.63 -10.25 0.97
N ALA A 44 3.86 -10.03 1.45
CA ALA A 44 5.01 -10.76 0.95
C ALA A 44 4.77 -12.28 0.98
N ALA A 45 5.11 -12.98 -0.12
CA ALA A 45 4.79 -14.40 -0.30
C ALA A 45 5.22 -15.28 0.88
N GLY A 46 6.35 -14.95 1.54
CA GLY A 46 6.84 -15.66 2.73
C GLY A 46 6.04 -15.40 4.02
N ARG A 47 5.05 -14.51 4.01
CA ARG A 47 4.26 -14.13 5.20
C ARG A 47 2.78 -14.51 5.10
N ILE A 48 2.38 -15.18 4.02
CA ILE A 48 0.97 -15.51 3.76
C ILE A 48 0.34 -16.26 4.94
N GLU A 49 0.99 -17.29 5.46
CA GLU A 49 0.47 -18.10 6.56
C GLU A 49 0.30 -17.31 7.87
N LEU A 50 1.11 -16.30 8.08
CA LEU A 50 1.08 -15.46 9.28
C LEU A 50 0.01 -14.37 9.18
N GLU A 51 -0.21 -13.82 8.00
CA GLU A 51 -1.00 -12.60 7.81
C GLU A 51 -2.38 -12.85 7.22
N ALA A 52 -2.54 -13.87 6.37
CA ALA A 52 -3.75 -14.01 5.58
C ALA A 52 -5.02 -14.17 6.44
N ALA A 53 -4.96 -14.94 7.52
CA ALA A 53 -6.13 -15.15 8.38
C ALA A 53 -6.62 -13.86 9.08
N ILE A 54 -5.71 -12.93 9.37
CA ILE A 54 -6.01 -11.67 10.04
C ILE A 54 -6.48 -10.61 9.02
N ARG A 55 -5.81 -10.56 7.86
CA ARG A 55 -6.03 -9.49 6.87
C ARG A 55 -7.10 -9.82 5.84
N LEU A 56 -7.40 -11.11 5.65
CA LEU A 56 -8.39 -11.65 4.71
C LEU A 56 -9.36 -12.59 5.45
N PRO A 57 -10.26 -12.05 6.27
CA PRO A 57 -11.11 -12.88 7.14
C PRO A 57 -12.09 -13.76 6.39
N ARG A 58 -12.50 -13.37 5.16
CA ARG A 58 -13.41 -14.13 4.32
C ARG A 58 -12.64 -14.98 3.31
N LYS A 59 -12.91 -16.29 3.32
CA LYS A 59 -12.23 -17.27 2.46
C LYS A 59 -12.74 -17.29 1.02
N ASP A 60 -13.94 -16.78 0.79
CA ASP A 60 -14.62 -16.70 -0.50
C ASP A 60 -14.42 -15.34 -1.20
N ALA A 61 -13.88 -14.34 -0.51
CA ALA A 61 -13.60 -13.03 -1.11
C ALA A 61 -12.65 -13.15 -2.31
N PRO A 62 -12.93 -12.41 -3.40
CA PRO A 62 -12.03 -12.37 -4.54
C PRO A 62 -10.65 -11.82 -4.14
N ILE A 63 -9.60 -12.51 -4.55
CA ILE A 63 -8.21 -12.13 -4.31
C ILE A 63 -7.49 -12.10 -5.65
N VAL A 64 -6.85 -10.98 -5.96
CA VAL A 64 -5.96 -10.84 -7.12
C VAL A 64 -4.53 -10.70 -6.60
N VAL A 65 -3.67 -11.64 -6.92
CA VAL A 65 -2.26 -11.63 -6.53
C VAL A 65 -1.37 -11.21 -7.70
N TYR A 66 -0.27 -10.53 -7.41
CA TYR A 66 0.72 -10.19 -8.44
C TYR A 66 2.13 -10.08 -7.85
N ASP A 67 3.09 -10.13 -8.76
CA ASP A 67 4.50 -9.81 -8.53
C ASP A 67 5.03 -8.95 -9.70
N ALA A 68 6.32 -8.71 -9.78
CA ALA A 68 6.96 -8.00 -10.88
C ALA A 68 7.83 -8.92 -11.76
N GLY A 69 7.47 -10.21 -11.85
CA GLY A 69 8.18 -11.21 -12.64
C GLY A 69 9.09 -12.11 -11.82
N GLU A 70 9.02 -12.05 -10.48
CA GLU A 70 9.81 -12.90 -9.59
C GLU A 70 9.30 -14.36 -9.53
N GLY A 71 8.14 -14.65 -10.11
CA GLY A 71 7.55 -16.00 -10.13
C GLY A 71 6.89 -16.43 -8.82
N LEU A 72 6.48 -15.48 -7.97
CA LEU A 72 5.91 -15.75 -6.65
C LEU A 72 4.44 -16.21 -6.70
N VAL A 73 3.73 -15.87 -7.77
CA VAL A 73 2.27 -16.02 -7.90
C VAL A 73 1.81 -17.48 -7.73
N ALA A 74 2.46 -18.43 -8.38
CA ALA A 74 2.01 -19.83 -8.37
C ALA A 74 2.08 -20.46 -6.98
N GLU A 75 3.16 -20.21 -6.25
CA GLU A 75 3.36 -20.73 -4.90
C GLU A 75 2.44 -20.00 -3.89
N ALA A 76 2.30 -18.68 -4.02
CA ALA A 76 1.39 -17.90 -3.18
C ALA A 76 -0.07 -18.37 -3.33
N ALA A 77 -0.53 -18.60 -4.56
CA ALA A 77 -1.87 -19.12 -4.82
C ALA A 77 -2.09 -20.51 -4.20
N LYS A 78 -1.07 -21.39 -4.27
CA LYS A 78 -1.11 -22.71 -3.63
C LYS A 78 -1.22 -22.59 -2.10
N ARG A 79 -0.46 -21.70 -1.48
CA ARG A 79 -0.53 -21.44 -0.03
C ARG A 79 -1.88 -20.88 0.39
N LEU A 80 -2.40 -19.89 -0.34
CA LEU A 80 -3.74 -19.35 -0.10
C LEU A 80 -4.81 -20.45 -0.22
N ALA A 81 -4.75 -21.29 -1.25
CA ALA A 81 -5.67 -22.43 -1.39
C ALA A 81 -5.57 -23.43 -0.23
N ALA A 82 -4.35 -23.74 0.26
CA ALA A 82 -4.14 -24.59 1.42
C ALA A 82 -4.74 -24.00 2.70
N LEU A 83 -4.81 -22.68 2.80
CA LEU A 83 -5.48 -21.94 3.89
C LEU A 83 -7.00 -21.84 3.70
N GLY A 84 -7.57 -22.39 2.62
CA GLY A 84 -9.00 -22.43 2.34
C GLY A 84 -9.53 -21.25 1.54
N TYR A 85 -8.69 -20.40 0.95
CA TYR A 85 -9.15 -19.34 0.02
C TYR A 85 -9.53 -19.95 -1.33
N THR A 86 -10.76 -19.70 -1.76
CA THR A 86 -11.36 -20.38 -2.92
C THR A 86 -11.40 -19.55 -4.20
N ASN A 87 -11.17 -18.23 -4.08
CA ASN A 87 -11.33 -17.29 -5.20
C ASN A 87 -10.04 -16.47 -5.42
N VAL A 88 -8.97 -17.17 -5.84
CA VAL A 88 -7.65 -16.55 -6.09
C VAL A 88 -7.39 -16.47 -7.57
N SER A 89 -7.13 -15.28 -8.08
CA SER A 89 -6.73 -14.96 -9.44
C SER A 89 -5.35 -14.29 -9.47
N ARG A 90 -4.72 -14.21 -10.63
CA ARG A 90 -3.50 -13.44 -10.84
C ARG A 90 -3.75 -12.21 -11.70
N LEU A 91 -3.03 -11.14 -11.45
CA LEU A 91 -2.97 -10.00 -12.36
C LEU A 91 -2.21 -10.41 -13.63
N ASP A 92 -2.83 -10.25 -14.78
CA ASP A 92 -2.20 -10.61 -16.05
C ASP A 92 -1.02 -9.69 -16.36
N GLY A 93 0.14 -10.29 -16.68
CA GLY A 93 1.39 -9.57 -16.83
C GLY A 93 1.97 -8.97 -15.55
N GLY A 94 1.37 -9.21 -14.37
CA GLY A 94 1.85 -8.67 -13.09
C GLY A 94 1.95 -7.14 -13.07
N LEU A 95 2.94 -6.62 -12.36
CA LEU A 95 3.16 -5.17 -12.26
C LEU A 95 3.51 -4.54 -13.62
N GLN A 96 4.27 -5.24 -14.46
CA GLN A 96 4.60 -4.79 -15.81
C GLN A 96 3.35 -4.70 -16.69
N GLY A 97 2.43 -5.68 -16.58
CA GLY A 97 1.14 -5.64 -17.28
C GLY A 97 0.28 -4.45 -16.86
N TRP A 98 0.28 -4.11 -15.58
CA TRP A 98 -0.39 -2.93 -15.05
C TRP A 98 0.16 -1.64 -15.70
N GLN A 99 1.49 -1.48 -15.72
CA GLN A 99 2.14 -0.31 -16.34
C GLN A 99 1.94 -0.26 -17.86
N ALA A 100 2.06 -1.41 -18.55
CA ALA A 100 1.85 -1.50 -19.98
C ALA A 100 0.42 -1.14 -20.40
N ALA A 101 -0.56 -1.34 -19.52
CA ALA A 101 -1.93 -0.89 -19.69
C ALA A 101 -2.13 0.62 -19.43
N GLY A 102 -1.07 1.37 -19.14
CA GLY A 102 -1.10 2.82 -18.91
C GLY A 102 -1.59 3.22 -17.51
N HIS A 103 -1.56 2.30 -16.55
CA HIS A 103 -2.00 2.60 -15.19
C HIS A 103 -0.83 3.08 -14.33
N GLU A 104 -1.13 4.01 -13.43
CA GLU A 104 -0.16 4.64 -12.53
C GLU A 104 0.35 3.70 -11.43
N LEU A 105 1.59 3.93 -11.03
CA LEU A 105 2.18 3.36 -9.81
C LEU A 105 2.38 4.46 -8.77
N PHE A 106 2.15 4.09 -7.54
CA PHE A 106 2.34 4.94 -6.37
C PHE A 106 3.50 4.42 -5.53
N GLN A 107 4.21 5.31 -4.89
CA GLN A 107 5.35 5.00 -4.03
C GLN A 107 4.96 5.11 -2.56
N ASP A 108 5.77 4.49 -1.69
CA ASP A 108 5.54 4.43 -0.25
C ASP A 108 4.54 3.35 0.19
N VAL A 109 4.54 2.99 1.47
CA VAL A 109 3.66 1.94 2.01
C VAL A 109 2.25 2.44 2.34
N ASN A 110 2.09 3.75 2.54
CA ASN A 110 0.82 4.41 2.89
C ASN A 110 0.32 5.33 1.76
N SER A 111 0.56 4.99 0.52
CA SER A 111 0.32 5.84 -0.64
C SER A 111 -1.11 6.38 -0.75
N TYR A 112 -2.14 5.60 -0.39
CA TYR A 112 -3.53 6.09 -0.41
C TYR A 112 -3.80 7.18 0.63
N ALA A 113 -3.24 7.08 1.83
CA ALA A 113 -3.37 8.11 2.86
C ALA A 113 -2.59 9.37 2.47
N LYS A 114 -1.40 9.20 1.88
CA LYS A 114 -0.59 10.30 1.35
C LYS A 114 -1.31 11.03 0.21
N ALA A 115 -1.83 10.30 -0.79
CA ALA A 115 -2.59 10.88 -1.89
C ALA A 115 -3.85 11.62 -1.40
N PHE A 116 -4.53 11.11 -0.38
CA PHE A 116 -5.65 11.80 0.26
C PHE A 116 -5.19 13.08 0.95
N GLY A 117 -4.08 13.03 1.69
CA GLY A 117 -3.49 14.22 2.35
C GLY A 117 -3.14 15.32 1.35
N GLU A 118 -2.49 14.98 0.26
CA GLU A 118 -2.15 15.90 -0.83
C GLU A 118 -3.41 16.52 -1.49
N LEU A 119 -4.45 15.70 -1.69
CA LEU A 119 -5.73 16.19 -2.21
C LEU A 119 -6.39 17.18 -1.23
N VAL A 120 -6.40 16.87 0.07
CA VAL A 120 -6.96 17.76 1.11
C VAL A 120 -6.17 19.05 1.16
N GLU A 121 -4.85 19.01 1.15
CA GLU A 121 -4.00 20.20 1.11
C GLU A 121 -4.32 21.08 -0.09
N SER A 122 -4.33 20.49 -1.29
CA SER A 122 -4.65 21.19 -2.54
C SER A 122 -6.04 21.83 -2.53
N ARG A 123 -7.05 21.16 -1.93
CA ARG A 123 -8.45 21.64 -1.95
C ARG A 123 -8.81 22.56 -0.79
N ARG A 124 -8.18 22.40 0.37
CA ARG A 124 -8.49 23.11 1.62
C ARG A 124 -7.44 24.13 2.02
N HIS A 125 -6.29 24.15 1.35
CA HIS A 125 -5.18 25.05 1.66
C HIS A 125 -4.80 24.95 3.16
N THR A 126 -4.51 23.73 3.60
CA THR A 126 -4.10 23.46 4.99
C THR A 126 -2.93 24.36 5.37
N PRO A 127 -3.02 25.11 6.48
CA PRO A 127 -1.92 25.99 6.90
C PRO A 127 -0.62 25.20 7.08
N SER A 128 0.46 25.70 6.50
CA SER A 128 1.79 25.10 6.62
C SER A 128 2.83 26.19 6.89
N LEU A 129 3.91 25.82 7.56
CA LEU A 129 5.07 26.69 7.80
C LEU A 129 6.33 26.00 7.26
N PRO A 130 7.26 26.74 6.65
CA PRO A 130 8.59 26.25 6.35
C PRO A 130 9.31 25.78 7.61
N ALA A 131 10.22 24.81 7.47
CA ALA A 131 10.96 24.24 8.60
C ALA A 131 11.79 25.30 9.36
N ASP A 132 12.36 26.26 8.63
CA ASP A 132 13.13 27.37 9.22
C ASP A 132 12.25 28.27 10.08
N ASP A 133 11.01 28.53 9.69
CA ASP A 133 10.07 29.32 10.49
C ASP A 133 9.68 28.59 11.78
N VAL A 134 9.47 27.28 11.70
CA VAL A 134 9.20 26.46 12.89
C VAL A 134 10.42 26.44 13.82
N ALA A 135 11.62 26.31 13.29
CA ALA A 135 12.87 26.35 14.07
C ALA A 135 13.03 27.73 14.77
N ALA A 136 12.72 28.81 14.06
CA ALA A 136 12.75 30.16 14.64
C ALA A 136 11.74 30.34 15.79
N LEU A 137 10.52 29.81 15.64
CA LEU A 137 9.51 29.82 16.69
C LEU A 137 9.96 29.08 17.96
N ILE A 138 10.55 27.89 17.78
CA ILE A 138 11.09 27.10 18.89
C ILE A 138 12.25 27.85 19.56
N ALA A 139 13.18 28.40 18.80
CA ALA A 139 14.32 29.14 19.32
C ALA A 139 13.90 30.42 20.08
N ALA A 140 12.83 31.08 19.66
CA ALA A 140 12.26 32.23 20.32
C ALA A 140 11.48 31.91 21.61
N GLY A 141 11.35 30.62 21.96
CA GLY A 141 10.56 30.19 23.12
C GLY A 141 9.04 30.46 22.97
N ALA A 142 8.55 30.46 21.74
CA ALA A 142 7.11 30.60 21.47
C ALA A 142 6.31 29.46 22.12
N LYS A 143 5.08 29.77 22.55
CA LYS A 143 4.16 28.75 23.10
C LYS A 143 3.58 27.89 21.97
N VAL A 144 4.40 26.96 21.46
CA VAL A 144 4.04 26.01 20.42
C VAL A 144 4.21 24.58 20.95
N ALA A 145 3.35 23.67 20.50
CA ALA A 145 3.53 22.22 20.67
C ALA A 145 3.78 21.61 19.30
N VAL A 146 4.84 20.83 19.18
CA VAL A 146 5.14 20.07 17.97
C VAL A 146 4.66 18.63 18.21
N LEU A 147 3.64 18.22 17.47
CA LEU A 147 3.07 16.87 17.56
C LEU A 147 3.55 16.05 16.37
N ASP A 148 4.28 14.97 16.64
CA ASP A 148 4.69 14.02 15.61
C ASP A 148 3.62 12.94 15.46
N VAL A 149 2.90 12.98 14.36
CA VAL A 149 1.79 12.06 14.06
C VAL A 149 2.23 10.84 13.24
N ARG A 150 3.53 10.65 13.05
CA ARG A 150 4.09 9.47 12.39
C ARG A 150 4.00 8.24 13.30
N ARG A 151 4.36 7.08 12.74
CA ARG A 151 4.47 5.85 13.53
C ARG A 151 5.56 5.99 14.60
N PHE A 152 5.37 5.31 15.73
CA PHE A 152 6.31 5.40 16.87
C PHE A 152 7.74 4.99 16.50
N ASP A 153 7.92 4.00 15.64
CA ASP A 153 9.23 3.56 15.16
C ASP A 153 9.94 4.62 14.31
N GLU A 154 9.21 5.40 13.51
CA GLU A 154 9.75 6.53 12.76
C GLU A 154 10.13 7.68 13.70
N TYR A 155 9.26 8.00 14.65
CA TYR A 155 9.52 8.98 15.71
C TYR A 155 10.77 8.60 16.54
N ALA A 156 10.88 7.35 16.93
CA ALA A 156 12.01 6.86 17.72
C ALA A 156 13.33 6.89 16.94
N THR A 157 13.29 6.75 15.60
CA THR A 157 14.47 6.80 14.75
C THR A 157 14.98 8.23 14.57
N MET A 158 14.08 9.19 14.35
CA MET A 158 14.40 10.60 14.16
C MET A 158 13.16 11.46 14.43
N ASN A 159 13.31 12.48 15.27
CA ASN A 159 12.25 13.44 15.59
C ASN A 159 12.80 14.86 15.74
N ILE A 160 11.90 15.84 15.78
CA ILE A 160 12.25 17.22 16.14
C ILE A 160 12.43 17.26 17.65
N PRO A 161 13.58 17.74 18.18
CA PRO A 161 13.82 17.80 19.62
C PRO A 161 12.69 18.54 20.37
N GLY A 162 12.11 17.88 21.37
CA GLY A 162 11.00 18.42 22.16
C GLY A 162 9.61 18.20 21.54
N SER A 163 9.50 17.49 20.40
CA SER A 163 8.20 17.02 19.91
C SER A 163 7.65 15.87 20.76
N VAL A 164 6.35 15.66 20.71
CA VAL A 164 5.61 14.60 21.39
C VAL A 164 4.76 13.83 20.43
#